data_8e55fc10a3fc4397ccbddf5468ef217c
#
_entry.id   8e55fc10a3fc4397ccbddf5468ef217c
#
_cell.length_a   1.000
_cell.length_b   1.000
_cell.length_c   1.000
_cell.angle_alpha   90.00
_cell.angle_beta   90.00
_cell.angle_gamma   90.00
#
_symmetry.space_group_name_H-M   'P 1'
#
loop_
_entity.id
_entity.type
_entity.pdbx_description
1 polymer ?
#
loop_
_entity_poly.entity_id
_entity_poly.type
_entity_poly.pdbx_seq_one_letter_code
_entity_poly.pdbx_strand_id
1 'polypeptide(L)'
;MAESVQLFEKPAVDEIYMLAGWHQWADAGSISSGLPEYLIHLTEARKIGEFGNEGFYLFQIPGTHHLLRPVIKMEEGHIQSLEIRRNEFFYWEHEGKGLVIFLGEEPHLNAEQYADAFFTAVRQLGVRRVISFGGVYGPVPYDLEREIGCLYSMPHMKAELQKYAVRFSNYEGGSSIGSYMAYFAEQAEVEFVAFYGFVPAYDFGQSAVLPQGIRIENDYKAWHDIMRRCNHLLNLDLNLADLERRGYELVETMDDKIGELEEKYPQLKARDYLEEVAEAFVERPFMPLDDIWEEGLRDLFGDGED
;
A
#
# COMPACT_ATOMS: atom_id res chain seq x y z
N MET A 1 -18.04 17.83 22.31
CA MET A 1 -17.45 16.80 21.47
C MET A 1 -16.03 17.30 21.19
N ALA A 2 -15.00 16.58 21.59
CA ALA A 2 -13.63 16.93 21.23
C ALA A 2 -13.55 16.89 19.69
N GLU A 3 -12.86 17.84 19.08
CA GLU A 3 -12.62 17.81 17.64
C GLU A 3 -11.91 16.51 17.32
N SER A 4 -12.54 15.67 16.50
CA SER A 4 -11.99 14.36 16.16
C SER A 4 -10.67 14.46 15.39
N VAL A 5 -10.36 15.60 14.77
CA VAL A 5 -9.16 15.89 13.98
C VAL A 5 -8.40 17.03 14.61
N GLN A 6 -7.11 16.84 14.86
CA GLN A 6 -6.19 17.85 15.38
C GLN A 6 -5.08 18.08 14.36
N LEU A 7 -5.06 19.24 13.73
CA LEU A 7 -3.99 19.66 12.84
C LEU A 7 -3.08 20.66 13.55
N PHE A 8 -1.81 20.32 13.67
CA PHE A 8 -0.78 21.15 14.29
C PHE A 8 -0.19 22.16 13.30
N GLU A 9 -0.25 21.79 12.01
CA GLU A 9 0.23 22.58 10.90
C GLU A 9 -0.67 22.38 9.69
N LYS A 10 -0.81 23.43 8.85
CA LYS A 10 -1.46 23.33 7.54
C LYS A 10 -0.44 23.60 6.45
N PRO A 11 -0.30 22.72 5.45
CA PRO A 11 0.51 23.00 4.27
C PRO A 11 0.09 24.32 3.59
N ALA A 12 1.07 25.03 3.04
CA ALA A 12 0.85 26.34 2.39
C ALA A 12 0.91 26.27 0.86
N VAL A 13 1.16 25.09 0.30
CA VAL A 13 1.22 24.89 -1.16
C VAL A 13 -0.16 24.59 -1.75
N ASP A 14 -0.31 24.87 -3.04
CA ASP A 14 -1.60 24.72 -3.74
C ASP A 14 -1.87 23.28 -4.20
N GLU A 15 -0.82 22.49 -4.40
CA GLU A 15 -0.92 21.08 -4.83
C GLU A 15 -0.53 20.14 -3.71
N ILE A 16 -1.53 19.49 -3.11
CA ILE A 16 -1.34 18.57 -2.01
C ILE A 16 -1.97 17.23 -2.37
N TYR A 17 -1.18 16.18 -2.25
CA TYR A 17 -1.59 14.80 -2.44
C TYR A 17 -1.42 14.01 -1.14
N MET A 18 -2.11 12.88 -1.02
CA MET A 18 -1.98 12.03 0.16
C MET A 18 -1.69 10.58 -0.25
N LEU A 19 -0.68 9.99 0.38
CA LEU A 19 -0.43 8.55 0.38
C LEU A 19 -0.90 8.00 1.72
N ALA A 20 -1.82 7.02 1.71
CA ALA A 20 -2.46 6.53 2.91
C ALA A 20 -2.28 5.02 3.08
N GLY A 21 -1.93 4.61 4.28
CA GLY A 21 -1.86 3.22 4.65
C GLY A 21 -2.34 2.96 6.07
N TRP A 22 -2.60 1.69 6.34
CA TRP A 22 -3.13 1.22 7.61
C TRP A 22 -2.47 -0.09 8.01
N HIS A 23 -2.29 -0.31 9.31
CA HIS A 23 -2.20 -1.66 9.84
C HIS A 23 -3.59 -2.29 9.73
N GLN A 24 -3.76 -3.21 8.78
CA GLN A 24 -5.07 -3.71 8.36
C GLN A 24 -5.03 -5.18 7.95
N TRP A 25 -6.21 -5.73 7.62
CA TRP A 25 -6.35 -7.09 7.11
C TRP A 25 -5.65 -7.30 5.75
N ALA A 26 -5.77 -6.35 4.82
CA ALA A 26 -5.15 -6.42 3.48
C ALA A 26 -3.75 -5.79 3.49
N ASP A 27 -2.83 -6.37 4.26
CA ASP A 27 -1.46 -5.87 4.45
C ASP A 27 -0.38 -6.92 4.12
N ALA A 28 -0.62 -7.74 3.10
CA ALA A 28 0.39 -8.66 2.61
C ALA A 28 1.65 -7.90 2.15
N GLY A 29 2.84 -8.43 2.48
CA GLY A 29 4.11 -7.80 2.17
C GLY A 29 4.32 -6.44 2.85
N SER A 30 3.59 -6.18 3.95
CA SER A 30 3.58 -4.89 4.66
C SER A 30 3.39 -3.68 3.73
N ILE A 31 2.60 -3.86 2.66
CA ILE A 31 2.39 -2.80 1.65
C ILE A 31 1.59 -1.65 2.23
N SER A 32 0.59 -1.96 3.07
CA SER A 32 -0.29 -0.92 3.63
C SER A 32 0.32 -0.22 4.84
N SER A 33 1.05 -0.93 5.69
CA SER A 33 1.66 -0.36 6.90
C SER A 33 3.12 0.06 6.68
N GLY A 34 3.95 -0.84 6.15
CA GLY A 34 5.39 -0.64 6.06
C GLY A 34 5.82 0.34 4.97
N LEU A 35 5.12 0.39 3.82
CA LEU A 35 5.47 1.35 2.76
C LEU A 35 5.27 2.81 3.21
N PRO A 36 4.14 3.22 3.82
CA PRO A 36 4.02 4.57 4.37
C PRO A 36 5.06 4.89 5.44
N GLU A 37 5.34 3.94 6.35
CA GLU A 37 6.38 4.12 7.37
C GLU A 37 7.77 4.34 6.73
N TYR A 38 8.11 3.54 5.71
CA TYR A 38 9.33 3.73 4.93
C TYR A 38 9.39 5.12 4.29
N LEU A 39 8.29 5.58 3.68
CA LEU A 39 8.23 6.90 3.04
C LEU A 39 8.39 8.04 4.04
N ILE A 40 7.80 7.95 5.24
CA ILE A 40 7.98 8.91 6.32
C ILE A 40 9.46 9.06 6.65
N HIS A 41 10.19 7.95 6.77
CA HIS A 41 11.63 7.96 7.04
C HIS A 41 12.45 8.45 5.84
N LEU A 42 12.13 8.01 4.61
CA LEU A 42 12.85 8.40 3.39
C LEU A 42 12.79 9.91 3.16
N THR A 43 11.62 10.50 3.39
CA THR A 43 11.39 11.94 3.14
C THR A 43 11.63 12.82 4.36
N GLU A 44 11.94 12.23 5.52
CA GLU A 44 12.01 12.92 6.80
C GLU A 44 10.74 13.74 7.09
N ALA A 45 9.57 13.18 6.69
CA ALA A 45 8.29 13.84 6.82
C ALA A 45 7.96 14.13 8.29
N ARG A 46 7.56 15.38 8.58
CA ARG A 46 7.21 15.80 9.94
C ARG A 46 5.74 15.56 10.24
N LYS A 47 5.42 15.19 11.46
CA LYS A 47 4.04 15.02 11.90
C LYS A 47 3.33 16.38 11.94
N ILE A 48 2.19 16.48 11.24
CA ILE A 48 1.40 17.71 11.14
C ILE A 48 0.00 17.57 11.75
N GLY A 49 -0.41 16.38 12.14
CA GLY A 49 -1.73 16.18 12.75
C GLY A 49 -2.01 14.74 13.08
N GLU A 50 -3.15 14.55 13.70
CA GLU A 50 -3.70 13.23 14.03
C GLU A 50 -5.22 13.33 14.20
N PHE A 51 -5.90 12.18 14.24
CA PHE A 51 -7.26 12.13 14.75
C PHE A 51 -7.41 11.08 15.86
N GLY A 52 -8.36 11.36 16.76
CA GLY A 52 -8.49 10.63 18.00
C GLY A 52 -8.87 9.16 17.82
N ASN A 53 -8.50 8.36 18.80
CA ASN A 53 -8.74 6.91 18.84
C ASN A 53 -10.06 6.54 19.53
N GLU A 54 -10.73 7.50 20.12
CA GLU A 54 -11.90 7.25 20.98
C GLU A 54 -13.05 6.63 20.19
N GLY A 55 -13.46 5.44 20.65
CA GLY A 55 -14.58 4.71 20.06
C GLY A 55 -14.24 3.87 18.82
N PHE A 56 -13.01 3.89 18.32
CA PHE A 56 -12.62 3.12 17.12
C PHE A 56 -12.00 1.77 17.47
N TYR A 57 -11.35 1.65 18.61
CA TYR A 57 -10.55 0.47 18.94
C TYR A 57 -11.01 -0.24 20.19
N LEU A 58 -11.04 -1.56 20.12
CA LEU A 58 -11.31 -2.43 21.25
C LEU A 58 -10.02 -2.72 22.02
N PHE A 59 -10.09 -2.68 23.36
CA PHE A 59 -8.97 -3.11 24.19
C PHE A 59 -8.76 -4.62 24.14
N GLN A 60 -9.84 -5.40 23.98
CA GLN A 60 -9.79 -6.86 23.81
C GLN A 60 -11.06 -7.41 23.17
N ILE A 61 -10.93 -8.57 22.53
CA ILE A 61 -12.06 -9.43 22.12
C ILE A 61 -11.93 -10.76 22.91
N PRO A 62 -13.01 -11.33 23.45
CA PRO A 62 -12.96 -12.63 24.09
C PRO A 62 -12.37 -13.70 23.16
N GLY A 63 -11.38 -14.46 23.65
CA GLY A 63 -10.67 -15.47 22.85
C GLY A 63 -9.42 -15.00 22.11
N THR A 64 -9.20 -13.68 22.01
CA THR A 64 -8.02 -13.09 21.31
C THR A 64 -7.24 -12.17 22.24
N HIS A 65 -7.04 -12.57 23.47
CA HIS A 65 -6.66 -11.73 24.61
C HIS A 65 -5.44 -10.83 24.43
N HIS A 66 -4.49 -11.17 23.57
CA HIS A 66 -3.25 -10.40 23.40
C HIS A 66 -3.17 -9.59 22.10
N LEU A 67 -3.91 -9.95 21.04
CA LEU A 67 -3.74 -9.38 19.71
C LEU A 67 -4.15 -7.91 19.59
N LEU A 68 -5.10 -7.46 20.41
CA LEU A 68 -5.63 -6.09 20.33
C LEU A 68 -5.09 -5.17 21.43
N ARG A 69 -4.44 -5.74 22.46
CA ARG A 69 -3.98 -4.95 23.61
C ARG A 69 -2.83 -4.04 23.21
N PRO A 70 -2.80 -2.82 23.77
CA PRO A 70 -1.61 -1.97 23.70
C PRO A 70 -0.37 -2.70 24.24
N VAL A 71 0.77 -2.49 23.59
CA VAL A 71 2.04 -3.11 23.98
C VAL A 71 2.75 -2.20 24.97
N ILE A 72 3.22 -2.75 26.09
CA ILE A 72 4.04 -2.03 27.05
C ILE A 72 5.48 -2.52 26.99
N LYS A 73 6.44 -1.60 27.18
CA LYS A 73 7.85 -1.92 27.42
C LYS A 73 8.19 -1.53 28.85
N MET A 74 8.79 -2.47 29.58
CA MET A 74 9.20 -2.24 30.96
C MET A 74 10.68 -2.51 31.13
N GLU A 75 11.32 -1.75 32.01
CA GLU A 75 12.67 -1.95 32.46
C GLU A 75 12.68 -1.90 33.99
N GLU A 76 13.22 -2.92 34.64
CA GLU A 76 13.27 -3.07 36.12
C GLU A 76 11.91 -2.82 36.82
N GLY A 77 10.79 -3.18 36.15
CA GLY A 77 9.42 -3.00 36.68
C GLY A 77 8.81 -1.63 36.42
N HIS A 78 9.53 -0.70 35.81
CA HIS A 78 9.02 0.62 35.41
C HIS A 78 8.58 0.63 33.93
N ILE A 79 7.37 1.15 33.64
CA ILE A 79 6.86 1.28 32.28
C ILE A 79 7.64 2.39 31.56
N GLN A 80 8.34 2.05 30.49
CA GLN A 80 9.09 2.98 29.65
C GLN A 80 8.26 3.54 28.52
N SER A 81 7.42 2.70 27.92
CA SER A 81 6.50 3.12 26.83
C SER A 81 5.23 2.30 26.83
N LEU A 82 4.19 2.92 26.28
CA LEU A 82 2.92 2.30 25.93
C LEU A 82 2.66 2.59 24.45
N GLU A 83 2.65 1.55 23.64
CA GLU A 83 2.32 1.64 22.22
C GLU A 83 0.81 1.53 22.07
N ILE A 84 0.17 2.62 21.72
CA ILE A 84 -1.27 2.71 21.43
C ILE A 84 -1.46 2.87 19.92
N ARG A 85 -2.65 2.50 19.45
CA ARG A 85 -3.05 2.73 18.07
C ARG A 85 -3.09 4.21 17.76
N ARG A 86 -2.69 4.59 16.55
CA ARG A 86 -2.59 6.00 16.13
C ARG A 86 -3.11 6.18 14.72
N ASN A 87 -3.57 7.38 14.44
CA ASN A 87 -4.00 7.83 13.12
C ASN A 87 -3.31 9.17 12.87
N GLU A 88 -2.16 9.13 12.23
CA GLU A 88 -1.22 10.25 12.17
C GLU A 88 -1.01 10.72 10.73
N PHE A 89 -0.89 12.04 10.57
CA PHE A 89 -0.58 12.70 9.31
C PHE A 89 0.83 13.28 9.38
N PHE A 90 1.64 12.93 8.37
CA PHE A 90 2.99 13.44 8.19
C PHE A 90 3.05 14.23 6.90
N TYR A 91 3.91 15.24 6.84
CA TYR A 91 4.01 16.14 5.69
C TYR A 91 5.44 16.30 5.22
N TRP A 92 5.59 16.19 3.92
CA TRP A 92 6.78 16.50 3.18
C TRP A 92 6.45 17.43 2.02
N GLU A 93 7.38 18.31 1.66
CA GLU A 93 7.23 19.25 0.57
C GLU A 93 8.47 19.25 -0.33
N HIS A 94 8.26 19.20 -1.62
CA HIS A 94 9.31 19.25 -2.61
C HIS A 94 8.82 19.98 -3.86
N GLU A 95 9.63 20.95 -4.35
CA GLU A 95 9.36 21.70 -5.59
C GLU A 95 7.97 22.33 -5.67
N GLY A 96 7.45 22.81 -4.55
CA GLY A 96 6.13 23.48 -4.47
C GLY A 96 4.93 22.51 -4.46
N LYS A 97 5.17 21.20 -4.34
CA LYS A 97 4.15 20.18 -4.12
C LYS A 97 4.21 19.65 -2.70
N GLY A 98 3.06 19.42 -2.11
CA GLY A 98 2.90 18.86 -0.78
C GLY A 98 2.50 17.37 -0.85
N LEU A 99 3.17 16.56 -0.08
CA LEU A 99 2.81 15.17 0.15
C LEU A 99 2.45 14.97 1.61
N VAL A 100 1.21 14.58 1.85
CA VAL A 100 0.76 14.09 3.15
C VAL A 100 0.89 12.58 3.14
N ILE A 101 1.53 12.01 4.15
CA ILE A 101 1.58 10.58 4.37
C ILE A 101 0.73 10.28 5.60
N PHE A 102 -0.30 9.48 5.42
CA PHE A 102 -1.15 9.01 6.50
C PHE A 102 -0.79 7.57 6.87
N LEU A 103 -0.55 7.35 8.15
CA LEU A 103 -0.40 6.01 8.71
C LEU A 103 -1.39 5.84 9.85
N GLY A 104 -2.29 4.89 9.71
CA GLY A 104 -3.36 4.64 10.66
C GLY A 104 -3.52 3.16 10.99
N GLU A 105 -4.56 2.91 11.77
CA GLU A 105 -4.98 1.57 12.16
C GLU A 105 -6.39 1.30 11.64
N GLU A 106 -6.66 0.12 11.14
CA GLU A 106 -8.01 -0.27 10.76
C GLU A 106 -8.95 -0.25 11.97
N PRO A 107 -10.08 0.49 11.92
CA PRO A 107 -10.98 0.60 13.05
C PRO A 107 -11.72 -0.73 13.30
N HIS A 108 -11.91 -1.06 14.58
CA HIS A 108 -12.73 -2.20 15.00
C HIS A 108 -14.22 -1.86 15.11
N LEU A 109 -14.53 -0.59 15.33
CA LEU A 109 -15.87 -0.06 15.57
C LEU A 109 -16.03 1.30 14.88
N ASN A 110 -17.29 1.70 14.64
CA ASN A 110 -17.65 3.03 14.17
C ASN A 110 -16.92 3.44 12.87
N ALA A 111 -16.83 2.51 11.93
CA ALA A 111 -16.06 2.71 10.69
C ALA A 111 -16.56 3.91 9.86
N GLU A 112 -17.87 4.24 9.89
CA GLU A 112 -18.41 5.43 9.23
C GLU A 112 -17.86 6.73 9.86
N GLN A 113 -17.84 6.81 11.19
CA GLN A 113 -17.30 7.98 11.90
C GLN A 113 -15.77 8.09 11.70
N TYR A 114 -15.10 6.95 11.56
CA TYR A 114 -13.68 6.93 11.18
C TYR A 114 -13.47 7.52 9.79
N ALA A 115 -14.28 7.12 8.81
CA ALA A 115 -14.24 7.68 7.46
C ALA A 115 -14.54 9.19 7.47
N ASP A 116 -15.54 9.63 8.22
CA ASP A 116 -15.88 11.05 8.38
C ASP A 116 -14.71 11.85 8.96
N ALA A 117 -14.02 11.34 9.98
CA ALA A 117 -12.85 11.97 10.57
C ALA A 117 -11.70 12.07 9.55
N PHE A 118 -11.41 10.99 8.84
CA PHE A 118 -10.38 10.94 7.80
C PHE A 118 -10.66 11.95 6.68
N PHE A 119 -11.86 11.95 6.09
CA PHE A 119 -12.20 12.88 5.01
C PHE A 119 -12.35 14.33 5.49
N THR A 120 -12.64 14.55 6.77
CA THR A 120 -12.56 15.87 7.37
C THR A 120 -11.11 16.38 7.38
N ALA A 121 -10.14 15.55 7.76
CA ALA A 121 -8.72 15.89 7.68
C ALA A 121 -8.27 16.14 6.23
N VAL A 122 -8.66 15.26 5.29
CA VAL A 122 -8.37 15.41 3.85
C VAL A 122 -8.80 16.78 3.32
N ARG A 123 -10.05 17.20 3.64
CA ARG A 123 -10.56 18.52 3.24
C ARG A 123 -9.83 19.68 3.94
N GLN A 124 -9.57 19.56 5.23
CA GLN A 124 -8.89 20.63 6.00
C GLN A 124 -7.44 20.83 5.55
N LEU A 125 -6.78 19.77 5.10
CA LEU A 125 -5.43 19.80 4.54
C LEU A 125 -5.40 20.23 3.07
N GLY A 126 -6.54 20.35 2.40
CA GLY A 126 -6.62 20.71 0.98
C GLY A 126 -6.10 19.64 0.03
N VAL A 127 -6.16 18.38 0.44
CA VAL A 127 -5.70 17.25 -0.39
C VAL A 127 -6.58 17.09 -1.63
N ARG A 128 -5.97 17.07 -2.81
CA ARG A 128 -6.67 16.91 -4.10
C ARG A 128 -7.00 15.45 -4.40
N ARG A 129 -6.05 14.55 -4.13
CA ARG A 129 -6.19 13.11 -4.40
C ARG A 129 -5.54 12.29 -3.30
N VAL A 130 -6.20 11.23 -2.91
CA VAL A 130 -5.67 10.22 -1.97
C VAL A 130 -5.32 8.96 -2.74
N ILE A 131 -4.13 8.41 -2.52
CA ILE A 131 -3.77 7.05 -2.96
C ILE A 131 -3.56 6.19 -1.72
N SER A 132 -4.30 5.11 -1.60
CA SER A 132 -4.13 4.15 -0.51
C SER A 132 -3.45 2.88 -0.97
N PHE A 133 -2.82 2.20 -0.04
CA PHE A 133 -2.06 0.98 -0.27
C PHE A 133 -2.69 -0.23 0.40
N GLY A 134 -2.65 -1.36 -0.29
CA GLY A 134 -3.02 -2.65 0.24
C GLY A 134 -2.17 -3.77 -0.34
N GLY A 135 -2.11 -4.89 0.35
CA GLY A 135 -1.42 -6.09 -0.09
C GLY A 135 -2.30 -7.32 0.02
N VAL A 136 -2.23 -8.21 -0.97
CA VAL A 136 -2.97 -9.46 -1.01
C VAL A 136 -2.02 -10.60 -1.40
N TYR A 137 -1.99 -11.66 -0.60
CA TYR A 137 -1.22 -12.85 -0.96
C TYR A 137 -1.86 -13.61 -2.11
N GLY A 138 -1.02 -14.08 -3.04
CA GLY A 138 -1.45 -14.90 -4.16
C GLY A 138 -0.34 -15.75 -4.76
N PRO A 139 -0.68 -16.76 -5.58
CA PRO A 139 0.29 -17.54 -6.33
C PRO A 139 0.74 -16.73 -7.56
N VAL A 140 1.64 -15.78 -7.35
CA VAL A 140 2.25 -14.93 -8.39
C VAL A 140 3.76 -15.11 -8.38
N PRO A 141 4.46 -14.94 -9.53
CA PRO A 141 5.92 -15.07 -9.59
C PRO A 141 6.62 -14.06 -8.67
N TYR A 142 7.70 -14.51 -7.99
CA TYR A 142 8.45 -13.64 -7.08
C TYR A 142 9.50 -12.77 -7.78
N ASP A 143 9.89 -13.13 -8.97
CA ASP A 143 10.94 -12.49 -9.78
C ASP A 143 10.41 -11.45 -10.77
N LEU A 144 9.16 -11.55 -11.21
CA LEU A 144 8.52 -10.63 -12.14
C LEU A 144 7.97 -9.36 -11.46
N GLU A 145 7.62 -8.34 -12.25
CA GLU A 145 6.91 -7.15 -11.78
C GLU A 145 5.57 -7.56 -11.13
N ARG A 146 5.24 -6.93 -9.99
CA ARG A 146 4.01 -7.28 -9.26
C ARG A 146 2.77 -6.82 -10.02
N GLU A 147 1.78 -7.67 -10.10
CA GLU A 147 0.45 -7.24 -10.54
C GLU A 147 -0.14 -6.27 -9.51
N ILE A 148 -0.61 -5.11 -9.98
CA ILE A 148 -1.24 -4.10 -9.14
C ILE A 148 -2.72 -4.00 -9.48
N GLY A 149 -3.55 -4.43 -8.52
CA GLY A 149 -4.98 -4.18 -8.55
C GLY A 149 -5.29 -2.72 -8.27
N CYS A 150 -6.33 -2.19 -8.91
CA CYS A 150 -6.74 -0.81 -8.72
C CYS A 150 -8.26 -0.71 -8.54
N LEU A 151 -8.68 0.07 -7.56
CA LEU A 151 -10.04 0.58 -7.44
C LEU A 151 -10.00 2.10 -7.24
N TYR A 152 -11.09 2.78 -7.54
CA TYR A 152 -11.15 4.24 -7.53
C TYR A 152 -12.56 4.71 -7.16
N SER A 153 -12.66 5.92 -6.59
CA SER A 153 -13.93 6.48 -6.11
C SER A 153 -14.83 7.02 -7.23
N MET A 154 -14.26 7.65 -8.26
CA MET A 154 -15.06 8.39 -9.24
C MET A 154 -14.91 7.84 -10.66
N PRO A 155 -16.01 7.61 -11.41
CA PRO A 155 -15.97 6.97 -12.74
C PRO A 155 -15.04 7.64 -13.75
N HIS A 156 -14.86 8.97 -13.70
CA HIS A 156 -13.99 9.71 -14.61
C HIS A 156 -12.51 9.35 -14.50
N MET A 157 -12.06 8.85 -13.33
CA MET A 157 -10.66 8.50 -13.08
C MET A 157 -10.19 7.28 -13.89
N LYS A 158 -11.14 6.44 -14.36
CA LYS A 158 -10.81 5.18 -15.03
C LYS A 158 -9.90 5.36 -16.25
N ALA A 159 -10.20 6.35 -17.10
CA ALA A 159 -9.47 6.58 -18.34
C ALA A 159 -8.00 6.97 -18.09
N GLU A 160 -7.73 7.74 -17.03
CA GLU A 160 -6.39 8.06 -16.59
C GLU A 160 -5.69 6.81 -16.04
N LEU A 161 -6.32 6.11 -15.07
CA LEU A 161 -5.74 4.97 -14.38
C LEU A 161 -5.43 3.77 -15.29
N GLN A 162 -6.13 3.61 -16.41
CA GLN A 162 -5.83 2.57 -17.40
C GLN A 162 -4.41 2.66 -17.97
N LYS A 163 -3.77 3.83 -17.94
CA LYS A 163 -2.41 4.05 -18.45
C LYS A 163 -1.32 3.50 -17.53
N TYR A 164 -1.66 3.09 -16.31
CA TYR A 164 -0.70 2.72 -15.26
C TYR A 164 -0.48 1.22 -15.11
N ALA A 165 -0.79 0.42 -16.13
CA ALA A 165 -0.65 -1.03 -16.10
C ALA A 165 -1.27 -1.68 -14.85
N VAL A 166 -2.46 -1.22 -14.47
CA VAL A 166 -3.22 -1.72 -13.32
C VAL A 166 -4.34 -2.65 -13.75
N ARG A 167 -4.75 -3.53 -12.84
CA ARG A 167 -5.87 -4.44 -13.04
C ARG A 167 -7.12 -3.91 -12.33
N PHE A 168 -8.18 -3.68 -13.08
CA PHE A 168 -9.52 -3.50 -12.54
C PHE A 168 -10.20 -4.85 -12.37
N SER A 169 -10.63 -5.18 -11.18
CA SER A 169 -11.27 -6.46 -10.89
C SER A 169 -12.77 -6.29 -10.61
N ASN A 170 -13.52 -7.37 -10.87
CA ASN A 170 -14.93 -7.50 -10.47
C ASN A 170 -14.98 -8.35 -9.19
N TYR A 171 -14.50 -7.81 -8.07
CA TYR A 171 -14.44 -8.51 -6.81
C TYR A 171 -15.76 -8.37 -6.04
N GLU A 172 -16.21 -9.47 -5.47
CA GLU A 172 -17.33 -9.53 -4.52
C GLU A 172 -16.87 -10.30 -3.27
N GLY A 173 -16.91 -9.67 -2.11
CA GLY A 173 -16.42 -10.27 -0.86
C GLY A 173 -16.27 -9.25 0.28
N GLY A 174 -15.51 -9.61 1.30
CA GLY A 174 -15.21 -8.71 2.41
C GLY A 174 -14.42 -7.49 1.98
N SER A 175 -14.81 -6.31 2.45
CA SER A 175 -14.08 -5.07 2.16
C SER A 175 -12.86 -4.93 3.06
N SER A 176 -11.73 -4.47 2.50
CA SER A 176 -10.64 -3.90 3.30
C SER A 176 -10.96 -2.45 3.67
N ILE A 177 -10.21 -1.87 4.60
CA ILE A 177 -10.38 -0.45 4.93
C ILE A 177 -10.18 0.44 3.69
N GLY A 178 -9.20 0.14 2.82
CA GLY A 178 -8.97 0.90 1.59
C GLY A 178 -10.17 0.89 0.64
N SER A 179 -10.84 -0.27 0.43
CA SER A 179 -12.04 -0.34 -0.40
C SER A 179 -13.25 0.32 0.26
N TYR A 180 -13.35 0.22 1.59
CA TYR A 180 -14.36 0.90 2.38
C TYR A 180 -14.21 2.43 2.27
N MET A 181 -13.00 2.95 2.43
CA MET A 181 -12.71 4.37 2.28
C MET A 181 -12.99 4.88 0.87
N ALA A 182 -12.70 4.11 -0.18
CA ALA A 182 -13.00 4.50 -1.55
C ALA A 182 -14.51 4.70 -1.80
N TYR A 183 -15.36 3.87 -1.17
CA TYR A 183 -16.82 4.04 -1.24
C TYR A 183 -17.27 5.36 -0.59
N PHE A 184 -16.73 5.70 0.58
CA PHE A 184 -17.05 6.97 1.25
C PHE A 184 -16.40 8.19 0.59
N ALA A 185 -15.28 8.00 -0.11
CA ALA A 185 -14.61 9.05 -0.87
C ALA A 185 -15.50 9.60 -2.00
N GLU A 186 -16.25 8.73 -2.71
CA GLU A 186 -17.23 9.17 -3.71
C GLU A 186 -18.28 10.09 -3.09
N GLN A 187 -18.82 9.74 -1.91
CA GLN A 187 -19.79 10.55 -1.20
C GLN A 187 -19.20 11.87 -0.67
N ALA A 188 -17.91 11.87 -0.34
CA ALA A 188 -17.18 13.05 0.11
C ALA A 188 -16.64 13.92 -1.05
N GLU A 189 -16.88 13.52 -2.30
CA GLU A 189 -16.36 14.15 -3.52
C GLU A 189 -14.82 14.26 -3.55
N VAL A 190 -14.14 13.24 -3.02
CA VAL A 190 -12.67 13.15 -2.99
C VAL A 190 -12.18 12.11 -4.00
N GLU A 191 -11.23 12.49 -4.85
CA GLU A 191 -10.53 11.53 -5.69
C GLU A 191 -9.71 10.57 -4.83
N PHE A 192 -10.10 9.29 -4.86
CA PHE A 192 -9.46 8.24 -4.07
C PHE A 192 -9.11 7.05 -4.98
N VAL A 193 -7.86 6.62 -4.91
CA VAL A 193 -7.36 5.42 -5.59
C VAL A 193 -6.85 4.46 -4.54
N ALA A 194 -7.17 3.17 -4.64
CA ALA A 194 -6.48 2.16 -3.85
C ALA A 194 -5.71 1.21 -4.77
N PHE A 195 -4.41 1.11 -4.54
CA PHE A 195 -3.54 0.15 -5.19
C PHE A 195 -3.33 -1.06 -4.28
N TYR A 196 -3.55 -2.25 -4.85
CA TYR A 196 -3.35 -3.52 -4.17
C TYR A 196 -2.25 -4.31 -4.87
N GLY A 197 -1.09 -4.46 -4.22
CA GLY A 197 -0.03 -5.32 -4.71
C GLY A 197 -0.34 -6.79 -4.44
N PHE A 198 -0.19 -7.65 -5.46
CA PHE A 198 -0.25 -9.08 -5.27
C PHE A 198 1.12 -9.60 -4.84
N VAL A 199 1.18 -10.13 -3.63
CA VAL A 199 2.41 -10.56 -2.96
C VAL A 199 2.56 -12.07 -3.09
N PRO A 200 3.74 -12.58 -3.51
CA PRO A 200 3.98 -14.00 -3.64
C PRO A 200 3.75 -14.76 -2.33
N ALA A 201 2.91 -15.79 -2.40
CA ALA A 201 2.72 -16.76 -1.33
C ALA A 201 2.56 -18.14 -1.92
N TYR A 202 3.39 -19.08 -1.49
CA TYR A 202 3.46 -20.42 -2.03
C TYR A 202 3.13 -21.44 -0.97
N ASP A 203 2.09 -22.23 -1.23
CA ASP A 203 1.71 -23.37 -0.40
C ASP A 203 2.02 -24.66 -1.18
N PHE A 204 3.09 -25.33 -0.79
CA PHE A 204 3.52 -26.61 -1.41
C PHE A 204 2.74 -27.83 -0.88
N GLY A 205 1.49 -27.61 -0.49
CA GLY A 205 0.62 -28.61 0.13
C GLY A 205 0.78 -28.68 1.64
N GLN A 206 -0.19 -29.29 2.33
CA GLN A 206 -0.16 -29.47 3.79
C GLN A 206 0.93 -30.48 4.19
N SER A 207 2.18 -30.07 3.99
CA SER A 207 3.35 -30.82 4.45
C SER A 207 3.58 -30.49 5.92
N ALA A 208 3.77 -31.50 6.75
CA ALA A 208 4.22 -31.31 8.13
C ALA A 208 5.56 -30.59 8.25
N VAL A 209 6.24 -30.38 7.12
CA VAL A 209 7.56 -29.75 7.00
C VAL A 209 7.48 -28.23 6.84
N LEU A 210 6.46 -27.72 6.15
CA LEU A 210 6.22 -26.28 5.95
C LEU A 210 4.73 -25.97 6.18
N PRO A 211 4.30 -25.91 7.42
CA PRO A 211 2.88 -25.76 7.74
C PRO A 211 2.30 -24.38 7.34
N GLN A 212 3.14 -23.41 6.99
CA GLN A 212 2.70 -22.05 6.63
C GLN A 212 3.08 -21.63 5.20
N GLY A 213 3.75 -22.52 4.41
CA GLY A 213 4.27 -22.17 3.09
C GLY A 213 5.38 -21.10 3.14
N ILE A 214 5.70 -20.52 1.98
CA ILE A 214 6.62 -19.38 1.87
C ILE A 214 5.78 -18.12 1.69
N ARG A 215 6.03 -17.10 2.52
CA ARG A 215 5.40 -15.77 2.43
C ARG A 215 6.48 -14.70 2.54
N ILE A 216 6.28 -13.60 1.82
CA ILE A 216 7.12 -12.41 1.89
C ILE A 216 6.51 -11.47 2.94
N GLU A 217 7.29 -11.13 3.97
CA GLU A 217 6.85 -10.22 5.04
C GLU A 217 6.89 -8.76 4.60
N ASN A 218 8.01 -8.34 3.98
CA ASN A 218 8.17 -7.00 3.41
C ASN A 218 8.48 -7.14 1.92
N ASP A 219 7.52 -6.84 1.07
CA ASP A 219 7.69 -6.95 -0.38
C ASP A 219 8.20 -5.62 -0.97
N TYR A 220 9.50 -5.36 -0.81
CA TYR A 220 10.15 -4.17 -1.36
C TYR A 220 9.99 -4.04 -2.88
N LYS A 221 9.84 -5.16 -3.60
CA LYS A 221 9.57 -5.13 -5.04
C LYS A 221 8.15 -4.61 -5.31
N ALA A 222 7.14 -5.05 -4.55
CA ALA A 222 5.79 -4.49 -4.63
C ALA A 222 5.76 -3.01 -4.24
N TRP A 223 6.52 -2.61 -3.20
CA TRP A 223 6.61 -1.21 -2.80
C TRP A 223 7.20 -0.35 -3.92
N HIS A 224 8.28 -0.81 -4.55
CA HIS A 224 8.87 -0.14 -5.70
C HIS A 224 7.88 -0.02 -6.86
N ASP A 225 7.22 -1.12 -7.24
CA ASP A 225 6.29 -1.16 -8.38
C ASP A 225 5.06 -0.24 -8.17
N ILE A 226 4.57 -0.14 -6.91
CA ILE A 226 3.50 0.80 -6.54
C ILE A 226 4.03 2.24 -6.58
N MET A 227 5.21 2.51 -6.02
CA MET A 227 5.74 3.87 -5.94
C MET A 227 6.16 4.43 -7.29
N ARG A 228 6.59 3.62 -8.25
CA ARG A 228 6.79 4.05 -9.66
C ARG A 228 5.50 4.64 -10.22
N ARG A 229 4.36 3.98 -9.99
CA ARG A 229 3.03 4.46 -10.42
C ARG A 229 2.62 5.73 -9.71
N CYS A 230 2.86 5.81 -8.40
CA CYS A 230 2.57 7.02 -7.61
C CYS A 230 3.42 8.21 -8.07
N ASN A 231 4.72 8.01 -8.28
CA ASN A 231 5.62 9.05 -8.78
C ASN A 231 5.11 9.64 -10.10
N HIS A 232 4.74 8.78 -11.04
CA HIS A 232 4.26 9.23 -12.34
C HIS A 232 2.85 9.85 -12.23
N LEU A 233 1.91 9.22 -11.51
CA LEU A 233 0.53 9.70 -11.37
C LEU A 233 0.43 11.07 -10.66
N LEU A 234 1.30 11.32 -9.69
CA LEU A 234 1.30 12.54 -8.88
C LEU A 234 2.46 13.48 -9.23
N ASN A 235 3.35 13.05 -10.11
CA ASN A 235 4.58 13.76 -10.49
C ASN A 235 5.37 14.20 -9.24
N LEU A 236 5.73 13.22 -8.37
CA LEU A 236 6.37 13.48 -7.07
C LEU A 236 7.89 13.56 -7.11
N ASP A 237 8.51 12.93 -8.08
CA ASP A 237 9.98 12.84 -8.26
C ASP A 237 10.73 12.26 -7.04
N LEU A 238 10.12 11.30 -6.34
CA LEU A 238 10.77 10.58 -5.24
C LEU A 238 11.87 9.65 -5.77
N ASN A 239 13.04 9.67 -5.14
CA ASN A 239 14.11 8.75 -5.47
C ASN A 239 13.79 7.33 -4.97
N LEU A 240 13.58 6.40 -5.90
CA LEU A 240 13.20 5.01 -5.61
C LEU A 240 14.38 4.02 -5.70
N ALA A 241 15.62 4.47 -5.90
CA ALA A 241 16.78 3.60 -6.11
C ALA A 241 17.04 2.63 -4.94
N ASP A 242 16.74 3.04 -3.69
CA ASP A 242 16.85 2.13 -2.53
C ASP A 242 15.78 1.03 -2.57
N LEU A 243 14.54 1.35 -2.93
CA LEU A 243 13.48 0.35 -3.09
C LEU A 243 13.80 -0.63 -4.23
N GLU A 244 14.30 -0.13 -5.34
CA GLU A 244 14.71 -0.95 -6.48
C GLU A 244 15.79 -1.95 -6.05
N ARG A 245 16.86 -1.48 -5.40
CA ARG A 245 17.93 -2.32 -4.86
C ARG A 245 17.41 -3.38 -3.90
N ARG A 246 16.58 -2.99 -2.92
CA ARG A 246 15.96 -3.93 -1.97
C ARG A 246 15.04 -4.94 -2.65
N GLY A 247 14.37 -4.53 -3.73
CA GLY A 247 13.57 -5.43 -4.56
C GLY A 247 14.42 -6.51 -5.23
N TYR A 248 15.60 -6.17 -5.75
CA TYR A 248 16.55 -7.16 -6.29
C TYR A 248 17.09 -8.08 -5.21
N GLU A 249 17.51 -7.55 -4.06
CA GLU A 249 17.98 -8.34 -2.92
C GLU A 249 16.91 -9.33 -2.40
N LEU A 250 15.65 -8.92 -2.45
CA LEU A 250 14.52 -9.80 -2.11
C LEU A 250 14.41 -10.98 -3.08
N VAL A 251 14.56 -10.73 -4.39
CA VAL A 251 14.49 -11.79 -5.41
C VAL A 251 15.64 -12.78 -5.20
N GLU A 252 16.88 -12.31 -5.02
CA GLU A 252 18.04 -13.16 -4.72
C GLU A 252 17.81 -14.02 -3.45
N THR A 253 17.29 -13.40 -2.38
CA THR A 253 16.96 -14.11 -1.14
C THR A 253 15.90 -15.20 -1.35
N MET A 254 14.93 -14.95 -2.24
CA MET A 254 13.89 -15.93 -2.57
C MET A 254 14.46 -17.09 -3.39
N ASP A 255 15.34 -16.81 -4.36
CA ASP A 255 16.06 -17.84 -5.14
C ASP A 255 16.83 -18.80 -4.24
N ASP A 256 17.61 -18.25 -3.29
CA ASP A 256 18.39 -19.02 -2.32
C ASP A 256 17.49 -19.91 -1.46
N LYS A 257 16.40 -19.34 -0.90
CA LYS A 257 15.44 -20.07 -0.08
C LYS A 257 14.75 -21.22 -0.84
N ILE A 258 14.41 -20.99 -2.11
CA ILE A 258 13.78 -22.01 -2.96
C ILE A 258 14.79 -23.10 -3.28
N GLY A 259 16.05 -22.74 -3.58
CA GLY A 259 17.14 -23.70 -3.79
C GLY A 259 17.39 -24.59 -2.57
N GLU A 260 17.51 -24.00 -1.38
CA GLU A 260 17.66 -24.74 -0.12
C GLU A 260 16.47 -25.67 0.17
N LEU A 261 15.25 -25.19 -0.15
CA LEU A 261 14.04 -25.98 0.04
C LEU A 261 14.03 -27.20 -0.87
N GLU A 262 14.42 -27.05 -2.12
CA GLU A 262 14.46 -28.13 -3.10
C GLU A 262 15.53 -29.17 -2.77
N GLU A 263 16.73 -28.73 -2.34
CA GLU A 263 17.78 -29.65 -1.88
C GLU A 263 17.33 -30.46 -0.66
N LYS A 264 16.69 -29.80 0.30
CA LYS A 264 16.29 -30.43 1.56
C LYS A 264 15.03 -31.28 1.43
N TYR A 265 14.13 -30.92 0.55
CA TYR A 265 12.80 -31.52 0.36
C TYR A 265 12.42 -31.67 -1.12
N PRO A 266 13.18 -32.46 -1.92
CA PRO A 266 12.95 -32.60 -3.37
C PRO A 266 11.55 -33.12 -3.74
N GLN A 267 10.88 -33.80 -2.79
CA GLN A 267 9.50 -34.29 -3.02
C GLN A 267 8.47 -33.16 -3.12
N LEU A 268 8.78 -31.93 -2.69
CA LEU A 268 7.88 -30.78 -2.78
C LEU A 268 7.81 -30.21 -4.20
N LYS A 269 8.82 -30.54 -5.05
CA LYS A 269 8.89 -30.05 -6.44
C LYS A 269 8.65 -28.54 -6.54
N ALA A 270 9.37 -27.78 -5.71
CA ALA A 270 9.13 -26.36 -5.55
C ALA A 270 9.32 -25.59 -6.87
N ARG A 271 10.34 -25.93 -7.67
CA ARG A 271 10.58 -25.31 -8.96
C ARG A 271 9.51 -25.64 -9.98
N ASP A 272 9.10 -26.93 -10.08
CA ASP A 272 8.02 -27.34 -10.99
C ASP A 272 6.73 -26.51 -10.70
N TYR A 273 6.39 -26.35 -9.41
CA TYR A 273 5.25 -25.52 -9.01
C TYR A 273 5.41 -24.04 -9.40
N LEU A 274 6.60 -23.47 -9.23
CA LEU A 274 6.87 -22.07 -9.59
C LEU A 274 6.85 -21.85 -11.11
N GLU A 275 7.30 -22.82 -11.89
CA GLU A 275 7.18 -22.80 -13.36
C GLU A 275 5.69 -22.78 -13.77
N GLU A 276 4.84 -23.61 -13.17
CA GLU A 276 3.38 -23.59 -13.42
C GLU A 276 2.76 -22.23 -13.06
N VAL A 277 3.19 -21.60 -11.94
CA VAL A 277 2.74 -20.27 -11.54
C VAL A 277 3.17 -19.22 -12.57
N ALA A 278 4.41 -19.27 -13.04
CA ALA A 278 4.94 -18.33 -14.04
C ALA A 278 4.25 -18.50 -15.40
N GLU A 279 3.99 -19.73 -15.86
CA GLU A 279 3.27 -19.98 -17.12
C GLU A 279 1.81 -19.46 -17.09
N ALA A 280 1.17 -19.49 -15.92
CA ALA A 280 -0.20 -18.99 -15.74
C ALA A 280 -0.28 -17.46 -15.58
N PHE A 281 0.85 -16.80 -15.31
CA PHE A 281 0.91 -15.37 -15.04
C PHE A 281 1.01 -14.55 -16.33
N VAL A 282 0.24 -13.47 -16.40
CA VAL A 282 0.32 -12.50 -17.49
C VAL A 282 0.93 -11.22 -16.96
N GLU A 283 2.21 -11.04 -17.23
CA GLU A 283 2.93 -9.83 -16.84
C GLU A 283 2.40 -8.60 -17.57
N ARG A 284 2.23 -7.52 -16.83
CA ARG A 284 1.82 -6.20 -17.34
C ARG A 284 2.80 -5.14 -16.85
N PRO A 285 3.98 -5.05 -17.48
CA PRO A 285 5.00 -4.14 -17.02
C PRO A 285 4.53 -2.68 -17.15
N PHE A 286 4.78 -1.91 -16.12
CA PHE A 286 4.56 -0.48 -16.15
C PHE A 286 5.79 0.21 -16.75
N MET A 287 5.64 0.66 -18.00
CA MET A 287 6.65 1.44 -18.71
C MET A 287 6.06 2.82 -19.02
N PRO A 288 6.27 3.81 -18.14
CA PRO A 288 5.88 5.17 -18.44
C PRO A 288 6.69 5.63 -19.66
N LEU A 289 5.98 6.05 -20.69
CA LEU A 289 6.62 6.75 -21.80
C LEU A 289 6.93 8.16 -21.29
N ASP A 290 8.18 8.58 -21.35
CA ASP A 290 8.53 9.98 -21.17
C ASP A 290 7.75 10.81 -22.21
N ASP A 291 7.24 11.98 -21.80
CA ASP A 291 6.45 12.86 -22.68
C ASP A 291 7.13 13.11 -24.04
N ILE A 292 8.46 13.10 -24.08
CA ILE A 292 9.30 13.20 -25.30
C ILE A 292 9.04 12.04 -26.27
N TRP A 293 8.80 10.82 -25.76
CA TRP A 293 8.48 9.68 -26.61
C TRP A 293 7.01 9.68 -27.06
N GLU A 294 6.09 10.18 -26.24
CA GLU A 294 4.68 10.34 -26.62
C GLU A 294 4.54 11.40 -27.72
N GLU A 295 5.26 12.53 -27.65
CA GLU A 295 5.31 13.53 -28.71
C GLU A 295 5.98 12.96 -29.99
N GLY A 296 7.12 12.29 -29.85
CA GLY A 296 7.82 11.69 -30.99
C GLY A 296 7.02 10.57 -31.67
N LEU A 297 6.22 9.82 -30.96
CA LEU A 297 5.33 8.80 -31.53
C LEU A 297 4.09 9.42 -32.20
N ARG A 298 3.54 10.50 -31.67
CA ARG A 298 2.46 11.27 -32.35
C ARG A 298 2.95 11.85 -33.67
N ASP A 299 4.17 12.42 -33.70
CA ASP A 299 4.75 12.98 -34.92
C ASP A 299 5.08 11.91 -35.97
N LEU A 300 5.42 10.68 -35.53
CA LEU A 300 5.76 9.57 -36.41
C LEU A 300 4.55 8.82 -36.99
N PHE A 301 3.48 8.74 -36.25
CA PHE A 301 2.30 7.96 -36.66
C PHE A 301 1.12 8.80 -37.11
N GLY A 302 1.24 10.15 -37.02
CA GLY A 302 0.26 11.11 -37.54
C GLY A 302 -1.17 10.86 -37.03
N ASP A 303 -1.90 11.89 -36.75
CA ASP A 303 -3.34 11.77 -36.53
C ASP A 303 -3.96 11.17 -37.80
N GLY A 304 -4.19 9.87 -37.78
CA GLY A 304 -4.92 9.19 -38.83
C GLY A 304 -6.39 9.58 -38.76
N GLU A 305 -6.71 10.78 -39.16
CA GLU A 305 -8.05 11.15 -39.62
C GLU A 305 -8.17 10.72 -41.09
N ASP A 306 -9.00 9.72 -41.30
CA ASP A 306 -9.89 9.62 -42.45
C ASP A 306 -11.16 8.85 -42.05
#